data_38c99730546aeff8439112c038b7db8e
#
_entry.id   38c99730546aeff8439112c038b7db8e
#
_cell.length_a   1.000
_cell.length_b   1.000
_cell.length_c   1.000
_cell.angle_alpha   90.00
_cell.angle_beta   90.00
_cell.angle_gamma   90.00
#
_symmetry.space_group_name_H-M   'P 1'
#
loop_
_entity.id
_entity.type
_entity.pdbx_description
1 polymer ?
#
loop_
_entity_poly.entity_id
_entity_poly.type
_entity_poly.pdbx_seq_one_letter_code
_entity_poly.pdbx_strand_id
1 'polypeptide(L)'
;MPRVAVFAGVLILMLTLFRVLRAIWLPELPNFSPIAALAFCGGLFLPGWIAWALPIGALVASDIVLSVMLGFSPLSGGQLIVWASIAGIVGIGRGLALCRDFSLPRFFGVLIGCAVAFYVVTNTGAWLMNPAYPRGIDGLWMSLTTGLPGYPPSWIFFRNSLVSDLLFGSLLLAVRVLVQVGELRQAREA
;
A
#
# COMPACT_ATOMS: atom_id res chain seq x y z
N MET A 1 -6.10 4.89 24.74
CA MET A 1 -6.67 4.87 23.39
C MET A 1 -6.47 6.16 22.57
N PRO A 2 -6.72 7.39 23.02
CA PRO A 2 -6.53 8.58 22.18
C PRO A 2 -5.08 8.81 21.71
N ARG A 3 -4.07 8.53 22.55
CA ARG A 3 -2.65 8.71 22.20
C ARG A 3 -2.19 7.78 21.06
N VAL A 4 -2.66 6.54 21.04
CA VAL A 4 -2.34 5.57 19.97
C VAL A 4 -2.96 6.00 18.64
N ALA A 5 -4.20 6.48 18.66
CA ALA A 5 -4.88 6.97 17.46
C ALA A 5 -4.20 8.23 16.89
N VAL A 6 -3.79 9.17 17.74
CA VAL A 6 -3.03 10.36 17.34
C VAL A 6 -1.69 9.97 16.74
N PHE A 7 -0.95 9.07 17.40
CA PHE A 7 0.34 8.61 16.89
C PHE A 7 0.22 7.89 15.54
N ALA A 8 -0.78 7.01 15.41
CA ALA A 8 -1.07 6.33 14.13
C ALA A 8 -1.45 7.35 13.04
N GLY A 9 -2.26 8.37 13.36
CA GLY A 9 -2.61 9.44 12.44
C GLY A 9 -1.41 10.25 11.96
N VAL A 10 -0.52 10.63 12.87
CA VAL A 10 0.73 11.35 12.54
C VAL A 10 1.62 10.50 11.65
N LEU A 11 1.79 9.22 11.97
CA LEU A 11 2.60 8.31 11.17
C LEU A 11 2.03 8.14 9.75
N ILE A 12 0.73 7.98 9.62
CA ILE A 12 0.05 7.88 8.32
C ILE A 12 0.23 9.18 7.51
N LEU A 13 0.10 10.34 8.17
CA LEU A 13 0.33 11.63 7.52
C LEU A 13 1.77 11.75 7.01
N MET A 14 2.77 11.40 7.83
CA MET A 14 4.18 11.42 7.42
C MET A 14 4.45 10.49 6.25
N LEU A 15 3.90 9.27 6.26
CA LEU A 15 4.08 8.31 5.18
C LEU A 15 3.34 8.73 3.89
N THR A 16 2.19 9.39 4.02
CA THR A 16 1.47 9.99 2.88
C THR A 16 2.28 11.13 2.26
N LEU A 17 2.84 12.00 3.11
CA LEU A 17 3.74 13.07 2.67
C LEU A 17 4.98 12.50 1.98
N PHE A 18 5.59 11.45 2.56
CA PHE A 18 6.71 10.74 1.92
C PHE A 18 6.35 10.27 0.49
N ARG A 19 5.16 9.72 0.29
CA ARG A 19 4.70 9.27 -1.04
C ARG A 19 4.70 10.41 -2.07
N VAL A 20 4.22 11.59 -1.68
CA VAL A 20 4.19 12.77 -2.56
C VAL A 20 5.62 13.29 -2.81
N LEU A 21 6.41 13.46 -1.76
CA LEU A 21 7.79 13.96 -1.88
C LEU A 21 8.67 13.02 -2.72
N ARG A 22 8.52 11.70 -2.53
CA ARG A 22 9.23 10.70 -3.34
C ARG A 22 8.90 10.84 -4.83
N ALA A 23 7.64 11.07 -5.17
CA ALA A 23 7.25 11.23 -6.58
C ALA A 23 7.93 12.42 -7.25
N ILE A 24 8.29 13.45 -6.47
CA ILE A 24 8.94 14.68 -6.97
C ILE A 24 10.47 14.52 -7.00
N TRP A 25 11.04 13.97 -5.92
CA TRP A 25 12.49 14.00 -5.70
C TRP A 25 13.24 12.73 -6.09
N LEU A 26 12.51 11.59 -6.19
CA LEU A 26 13.08 10.29 -6.52
C LEU A 26 12.25 9.61 -7.63
N PRO A 27 12.15 10.23 -8.83
CA PRO A 27 11.38 9.67 -9.94
C PRO A 27 11.94 8.31 -10.42
N GLU A 28 13.22 8.01 -10.17
CA GLU A 28 13.87 6.75 -10.54
C GLU A 28 13.38 5.54 -9.73
N LEU A 29 12.62 5.78 -8.64
CA LEU A 29 12.02 4.75 -7.80
C LEU A 29 10.50 4.68 -7.99
N PRO A 30 9.98 4.37 -9.20
CA PRO A 30 8.55 4.30 -9.41
C PRO A 30 7.90 3.27 -8.46
N ASN A 31 6.70 3.57 -7.95
CA ASN A 31 5.94 2.74 -7.01
C ASN A 31 6.63 2.42 -5.66
N PHE A 32 7.78 3.00 -5.35
CA PHE A 32 8.32 2.93 -4.00
C PHE A 32 7.46 3.79 -3.08
N SER A 33 6.50 3.17 -2.38
CA SER A 33 5.43 3.87 -1.67
C SER A 33 4.95 3.06 -0.45
N PRO A 34 4.70 3.69 0.69
CA PRO A 34 4.22 3.01 1.90
C PRO A 34 2.74 2.60 1.85
N ILE A 35 2.02 2.88 0.75
CA ILE A 35 0.55 2.87 0.77
C ILE A 35 -0.04 1.46 0.96
N ALA A 36 0.55 0.42 0.36
CA ALA A 36 0.07 -0.95 0.53
C ALA A 36 0.41 -1.50 1.93
N ALA A 37 1.60 -1.19 2.45
CA ALA A 37 1.96 -1.49 3.84
C ALA A 37 1.04 -0.78 4.84
N LEU A 38 0.69 0.51 4.59
CA LEU A 38 -0.29 1.25 5.38
C LEU A 38 -1.67 0.62 5.34
N ALA A 39 -2.12 0.19 4.16
CA ALA A 39 -3.41 -0.46 3.97
C ALA A 39 -3.48 -1.78 4.75
N PHE A 40 -2.46 -2.62 4.60
CA PHE A 40 -2.37 -3.90 5.30
C PHE A 40 -2.28 -3.73 6.82
N CYS A 41 -1.33 -2.93 7.30
CA CYS A 41 -1.14 -2.67 8.73
C CYS A 41 -2.31 -1.88 9.34
N GLY A 42 -2.92 -0.96 8.58
CA GLY A 42 -4.12 -0.25 8.98
C GLY A 42 -5.27 -1.22 9.23
N GLY A 43 -5.54 -2.12 8.28
CA GLY A 43 -6.52 -3.19 8.44
C GLY A 43 -6.23 -4.10 9.64
N LEU A 44 -4.96 -4.45 9.84
CA LEU A 44 -4.52 -5.38 10.89
C LEU A 44 -4.55 -4.77 12.30
N PHE A 45 -4.09 -3.51 12.46
CA PHE A 45 -3.82 -2.93 13.78
C PHE A 45 -4.83 -1.87 14.24
N LEU A 46 -5.57 -1.25 13.32
CA LEU A 46 -6.51 -0.18 13.66
C LEU A 46 -7.92 -0.74 13.93
N PRO A 47 -8.65 -0.16 14.89
CA PRO A 47 -9.99 -0.63 15.24
C PRO A 47 -11.08 -0.05 14.31
N GLY A 48 -12.16 -0.80 14.16
CA GLY A 48 -13.43 -0.33 13.58
C GLY A 48 -13.28 0.28 12.18
N TRP A 49 -14.02 1.37 11.93
CA TRP A 49 -14.04 2.09 10.65
C TRP A 49 -12.72 2.82 10.34
N ILE A 50 -11.94 3.17 11.38
CA ILE A 50 -10.64 3.85 11.24
C ILE A 50 -9.66 2.99 10.44
N ALA A 51 -9.74 1.67 10.56
CA ALA A 51 -8.94 0.72 9.78
C ALA A 51 -9.10 0.90 8.26
N TRP A 52 -10.25 1.38 7.82
CA TRP A 52 -10.56 1.68 6.41
C TRP A 52 -10.34 3.13 6.06
N ALA A 53 -10.85 4.04 6.87
CA ALA A 53 -10.86 5.47 6.56
C ALA A 53 -9.46 6.06 6.47
N LEU A 54 -8.53 5.69 7.36
CA LEU A 54 -7.18 6.27 7.36
C LEU A 54 -6.35 5.83 6.14
N PRO A 55 -6.19 4.54 5.82
CA PRO A 55 -5.39 4.14 4.65
C PRO A 55 -6.03 4.59 3.33
N ILE A 56 -7.35 4.46 3.18
CA ILE A 56 -8.04 4.86 1.95
C ILE A 56 -8.04 6.38 1.82
N GLY A 57 -8.29 7.11 2.90
CA GLY A 57 -8.21 8.58 2.90
C GLY A 57 -6.82 9.10 2.54
N ALA A 58 -5.77 8.49 3.09
CA ALA A 58 -4.38 8.79 2.76
C ALA A 58 -4.07 8.54 1.27
N LEU A 59 -4.55 7.41 0.73
CA LEU A 59 -4.42 7.08 -0.68
C LEU A 59 -5.09 8.12 -1.56
N VAL A 60 -6.39 8.36 -1.36
CA VAL A 60 -7.19 9.28 -2.17
C VAL A 60 -6.62 10.70 -2.10
N ALA A 61 -6.30 11.19 -0.89
CA ALA A 61 -5.73 12.52 -0.72
C ALA A 61 -4.39 12.68 -1.47
N SER A 62 -3.48 11.70 -1.33
CA SER A 62 -2.21 11.75 -2.04
C SER A 62 -2.36 11.60 -3.56
N ASP A 63 -3.33 10.82 -4.05
CA ASP A 63 -3.60 10.70 -5.48
C ASP A 63 -4.17 11.99 -6.07
N ILE A 64 -5.05 12.69 -5.35
CA ILE A 64 -5.55 14.00 -5.76
C ILE A 64 -4.39 15.00 -5.86
N VAL A 65 -3.53 15.07 -4.85
CA VAL A 65 -2.36 15.95 -4.87
C VAL A 65 -1.46 15.63 -6.06
N LEU A 66 -1.12 14.35 -6.26
CA LEU A 66 -0.25 13.92 -7.36
C LEU A 66 -0.89 14.18 -8.73
N SER A 67 -2.20 13.97 -8.87
CA SER A 67 -2.90 14.23 -10.13
C SER A 67 -2.89 15.70 -10.52
N VAL A 68 -3.09 16.59 -9.56
CA VAL A 68 -2.99 18.05 -9.77
C VAL A 68 -1.56 18.45 -10.13
N MET A 69 -0.55 17.89 -9.44
CA MET A 69 0.86 18.23 -9.68
C MET A 69 1.39 17.70 -10.99
N LEU A 70 0.96 16.52 -11.41
CA LEU A 70 1.48 15.83 -12.60
C LEU A 70 0.55 15.95 -13.83
N GLY A 71 -0.60 16.63 -13.70
CA GLY A 71 -1.48 16.95 -14.80
C GLY A 71 -2.28 15.76 -15.35
N PHE A 72 -2.62 14.75 -14.54
CA PHE A 72 -3.47 13.64 -14.95
C PHE A 72 -4.81 13.61 -14.22
N SER A 73 -5.80 12.90 -14.77
CA SER A 73 -7.12 12.77 -14.13
C SER A 73 -7.05 11.83 -12.92
N PRO A 74 -7.53 12.24 -11.74
CA PRO A 74 -7.59 11.38 -10.55
C PRO A 74 -8.65 10.28 -10.67
N LEU A 75 -9.60 10.39 -11.59
CA LEU A 75 -10.72 9.46 -11.79
C LEU A 75 -10.58 8.71 -13.12
N SER A 76 -9.50 7.97 -13.30
CA SER A 76 -9.34 7.04 -14.42
C SER A 76 -9.75 5.63 -14.02
N GLY A 77 -10.13 4.80 -15.00
CA GLY A 77 -10.45 3.39 -14.75
C GLY A 77 -9.29 2.63 -14.09
N GLY A 78 -8.05 2.93 -14.50
CA GLY A 78 -6.84 2.38 -13.86
C GLY A 78 -6.72 2.80 -12.39
N GLN A 79 -7.05 4.05 -12.07
CA GLN A 79 -7.02 4.54 -10.69
C GLN A 79 -8.07 3.85 -9.81
N LEU A 80 -9.25 3.57 -10.34
CA LEU A 80 -10.28 2.83 -9.62
C LEU A 80 -9.84 1.40 -9.28
N ILE A 81 -9.12 0.73 -10.20
CA ILE A 81 -8.53 -0.59 -9.93
C ILE A 81 -7.50 -0.51 -8.78
N VAL A 82 -6.65 0.51 -8.78
CA VAL A 82 -5.69 0.74 -7.68
C VAL A 82 -6.42 0.93 -6.35
N TRP A 83 -7.44 1.78 -6.29
CA TRP A 83 -8.20 2.02 -5.07
C TRP A 83 -8.92 0.76 -4.58
N ALA A 84 -9.56 0.01 -5.48
CA ALA A 84 -10.20 -1.26 -5.14
C ALA A 84 -9.18 -2.29 -4.62
N SER A 85 -8.00 -2.37 -5.23
CA SER A 85 -6.93 -3.26 -4.80
C SER A 85 -6.42 -2.89 -3.40
N ILE A 86 -6.22 -1.62 -3.12
CA ILE A 86 -5.81 -1.14 -1.78
C ILE A 86 -6.90 -1.39 -0.74
N ALA A 87 -8.18 -1.18 -1.09
CA ALA A 87 -9.29 -1.55 -0.21
C ALA A 87 -9.30 -3.07 0.08
N GLY A 88 -9.04 -3.90 -0.93
CA GLY A 88 -8.86 -5.34 -0.75
C GLY A 88 -7.74 -5.69 0.23
N ILE A 89 -6.60 -5.00 0.15
CA ILE A 89 -5.47 -5.17 1.09
C ILE A 89 -5.87 -4.80 2.53
N VAL A 90 -6.63 -3.71 2.73
CA VAL A 90 -7.21 -3.39 4.05
C VAL A 90 -8.07 -4.54 4.56
N GLY A 91 -8.94 -5.10 3.69
CA GLY A 91 -9.79 -6.24 4.01
C GLY A 91 -9.00 -7.49 4.41
N ILE A 92 -7.91 -7.80 3.70
CA ILE A 92 -7.01 -8.91 4.04
C ILE A 92 -6.35 -8.68 5.41
N GLY A 93 -5.82 -7.48 5.66
CA GLY A 93 -5.28 -7.11 6.97
C GLY A 93 -6.32 -7.26 8.09
N ARG A 94 -7.56 -6.84 7.83
CA ARG A 94 -8.69 -6.99 8.76
C ARG A 94 -9.05 -8.46 9.03
N GLY A 95 -9.06 -9.29 7.98
CA GLY A 95 -9.25 -10.73 8.10
C GLY A 95 -8.16 -11.38 8.95
N LEU A 96 -6.91 -10.99 8.75
CA LEU A 96 -5.78 -11.48 9.56
C LEU A 96 -5.90 -11.05 11.04
N ALA A 97 -6.44 -9.86 11.33
CA ALA A 97 -6.69 -9.40 12.69
C ALA A 97 -7.70 -10.27 13.46
N LEU A 98 -8.60 -10.97 12.75
CA LEU A 98 -9.57 -11.90 13.34
C LEU A 98 -8.97 -13.28 13.63
N CYS A 99 -7.80 -13.59 13.08
CA CYS A 99 -7.10 -14.84 13.36
C CYS A 99 -6.36 -14.76 14.69
N ARG A 100 -6.47 -15.82 15.52
CA ARG A 100 -5.83 -15.86 16.85
C ARG A 100 -4.32 -16.04 16.79
N ASP A 101 -3.80 -16.60 15.71
CA ASP A 101 -2.39 -16.98 15.58
C ASP A 101 -1.60 -15.92 14.80
N PHE A 102 -1.19 -14.87 15.47
CA PHE A 102 -0.23 -13.92 14.89
C PHE A 102 1.19 -14.49 14.95
N SER A 103 1.84 -14.55 13.79
CA SER A 103 3.27 -14.90 13.71
C SER A 103 3.98 -14.05 12.67
N LEU A 104 5.27 -13.80 12.87
CA LEU A 104 6.06 -13.01 11.91
C LEU A 104 6.09 -13.63 10.50
N PRO A 105 6.30 -14.95 10.33
CA PRO A 105 6.23 -15.54 8.99
C PRO A 105 4.86 -15.35 8.31
N ARG A 106 3.76 -15.44 9.08
CA ARG A 106 2.43 -15.22 8.54
C ARG A 106 2.21 -13.75 8.15
N PHE A 107 2.68 -12.81 8.97
CA PHE A 107 2.61 -11.37 8.65
C PHE A 107 3.31 -11.08 7.34
N PHE A 108 4.58 -11.47 7.19
CA PHE A 108 5.35 -11.21 5.97
C PHE A 108 4.83 -12.01 4.77
N GLY A 109 4.41 -13.26 4.97
CA GLY A 109 3.83 -14.07 3.90
C GLY A 109 2.56 -13.44 3.31
N VAL A 110 1.66 -12.94 4.17
CA VAL A 110 0.44 -12.25 3.71
C VAL A 110 0.78 -10.91 3.08
N LEU A 111 1.71 -10.13 3.63
CA LEU A 111 2.14 -8.86 3.06
C LEU A 111 2.74 -9.03 1.66
N ILE A 112 3.61 -10.03 1.46
CA ILE A 112 4.15 -10.39 0.14
C ILE A 112 3.03 -10.82 -0.80
N GLY A 113 2.10 -11.66 -0.33
CA GLY A 113 0.92 -12.07 -1.10
C GLY A 113 0.08 -10.88 -1.56
N CYS A 114 -0.12 -9.87 -0.71
CA CYS A 114 -0.79 -8.62 -1.06
C CYS A 114 -0.04 -7.86 -2.16
N ALA A 115 1.30 -7.75 -2.05
CA ALA A 115 2.12 -7.08 -3.06
C ALA A 115 2.05 -7.79 -4.43
N VAL A 116 2.10 -9.12 -4.45
CA VAL A 116 1.94 -9.92 -5.67
C VAL A 116 0.54 -9.74 -6.26
N ALA A 117 -0.50 -9.87 -5.45
CA ALA A 117 -1.89 -9.71 -5.89
C ALA A 117 -2.14 -8.30 -6.45
N PHE A 118 -1.67 -7.27 -5.76
CA PHE A 118 -1.75 -5.88 -6.24
C PHE A 118 -1.09 -5.73 -7.62
N TYR A 119 0.13 -6.24 -7.76
CA TYR A 119 0.86 -6.17 -9.02
C TYR A 119 0.11 -6.87 -10.17
N VAL A 120 -0.35 -8.10 -9.94
CA VAL A 120 -1.07 -8.86 -10.96
C VAL A 120 -2.37 -8.17 -11.34
N VAL A 121 -3.17 -7.73 -10.37
CA VAL A 121 -4.48 -7.09 -10.62
C VAL A 121 -4.32 -5.78 -11.35
N THR A 122 -3.40 -4.91 -10.92
CA THR A 122 -3.23 -3.58 -11.54
C THR A 122 -2.64 -3.66 -12.95
N ASN A 123 -1.68 -4.55 -13.20
CA ASN A 123 -1.13 -4.74 -14.55
C ASN A 123 -2.12 -5.46 -15.48
N THR A 124 -2.91 -6.41 -14.99
CA THR A 124 -4.01 -6.99 -15.76
C THR A 124 -5.04 -5.93 -16.13
N GLY A 125 -5.40 -5.05 -15.20
CA GLY A 125 -6.25 -3.91 -15.46
C GLY A 125 -5.68 -2.95 -16.52
N ALA A 126 -4.39 -2.66 -16.44
CA ALA A 126 -3.70 -1.85 -17.44
C ALA A 126 -3.75 -2.49 -18.83
N TRP A 127 -3.51 -3.81 -18.94
CA TRP A 127 -3.65 -4.56 -20.18
C TRP A 127 -5.07 -4.50 -20.75
N LEU A 128 -6.09 -4.67 -19.90
CA LEU A 128 -7.48 -4.65 -20.36
C LEU A 128 -7.93 -3.28 -20.85
N MET A 129 -7.47 -2.21 -20.21
CA MET A 129 -7.96 -0.85 -20.45
C MET A 129 -7.12 -0.05 -21.44
N ASN A 130 -5.83 -0.37 -21.60
CA ASN A 130 -4.96 0.37 -22.47
C ASN A 130 -4.83 -0.32 -23.84
N PRO A 131 -5.31 0.31 -24.94
CA PRO A 131 -5.27 -0.26 -26.28
C PRO A 131 -3.85 -0.40 -26.86
N ALA A 132 -2.84 0.20 -26.23
CA ALA A 132 -1.44 0.04 -26.64
C ALA A 132 -0.88 -1.36 -26.34
N TYR A 133 -1.51 -2.12 -25.45
CA TYR A 133 -1.15 -3.52 -25.24
C TYR A 133 -1.81 -4.43 -26.30
N PRO A 134 -1.06 -5.38 -26.88
CA PRO A 134 -1.66 -6.42 -27.72
C PRO A 134 -2.78 -7.15 -27.01
N ARG A 135 -3.83 -7.54 -27.74
CA ARG A 135 -4.88 -8.39 -27.19
C ARG A 135 -4.39 -9.85 -27.18
N GLY A 136 -4.73 -10.57 -26.11
CA GLY A 136 -4.30 -11.95 -25.91
C GLY A 136 -3.23 -12.11 -24.85
N ILE A 137 -2.72 -13.35 -24.72
CA ILE A 137 -1.81 -13.74 -23.62
C ILE A 137 -0.46 -13.01 -23.71
N ASP A 138 0.00 -12.71 -24.92
CA ASP A 138 1.26 -11.99 -25.15
C ASP A 138 1.20 -10.55 -24.58
N GLY A 139 0.07 -9.88 -24.75
CA GLY A 139 -0.13 -8.54 -24.20
C GLY A 139 -0.25 -8.56 -22.67
N LEU A 140 -0.89 -9.56 -22.10
CA LEU A 140 -0.93 -9.76 -20.65
C LEU A 140 0.49 -10.04 -20.12
N TRP A 141 1.23 -10.92 -20.76
CA TRP A 141 2.62 -11.20 -20.40
C TRP A 141 3.51 -9.94 -20.48
N MET A 142 3.34 -9.16 -21.56
CA MET A 142 4.02 -7.88 -21.74
C MET A 142 3.69 -6.92 -20.58
N SER A 143 2.42 -6.80 -20.18
CA SER A 143 2.01 -5.92 -19.07
C SER A 143 2.61 -6.35 -17.74
N LEU A 144 2.80 -7.65 -17.54
CA LEU A 144 3.40 -8.23 -16.32
C LEU A 144 4.94 -8.24 -16.34
N THR A 145 5.60 -7.95 -17.46
CA THR A 145 7.07 -8.08 -17.56
C THR A 145 7.72 -6.80 -18.05
N THR A 146 7.76 -6.62 -19.36
CA THR A 146 8.49 -5.52 -20.03
C THR A 146 7.75 -4.19 -20.00
N GLY A 147 6.41 -4.21 -19.90
CA GLY A 147 5.61 -3.00 -20.03
C GLY A 147 5.59 -2.42 -21.44
N LEU A 148 5.10 -1.20 -21.60
CA LEU A 148 5.06 -0.49 -22.86
C LEU A 148 6.40 0.18 -23.18
N PRO A 149 6.79 0.27 -24.45
CA PRO A 149 7.98 1.03 -24.87
C PRO A 149 7.94 2.48 -24.37
N GLY A 150 9.08 3.00 -23.94
CA GLY A 150 9.20 4.35 -23.38
C GLY A 150 8.93 4.45 -21.86
N TYR A 151 8.53 3.36 -21.22
CA TYR A 151 8.36 3.26 -19.78
C TYR A 151 9.34 2.24 -19.18
N PRO A 152 9.67 2.36 -17.86
CA PRO A 152 10.42 1.33 -17.16
C PRO A 152 9.69 -0.02 -17.23
N PRO A 153 10.41 -1.15 -17.29
CA PRO A 153 9.81 -2.47 -17.24
C PRO A 153 8.89 -2.66 -16.02
N SER A 154 7.75 -3.32 -16.22
CA SER A 154 6.73 -3.48 -15.16
C SER A 154 7.26 -4.17 -13.91
N TRP A 155 8.21 -5.10 -14.05
CA TRP A 155 8.82 -5.78 -12.90
C TRP A 155 9.62 -4.85 -11.98
N ILE A 156 10.11 -3.69 -12.49
CA ILE A 156 10.79 -2.67 -11.65
C ILE A 156 9.79 -2.04 -10.69
N PHE A 157 8.57 -1.77 -11.14
CA PHE A 157 7.49 -1.27 -10.28
C PHE A 157 7.15 -2.28 -9.18
N PHE A 158 7.07 -3.58 -9.53
CA PHE A 158 6.86 -4.66 -8.56
C PHE A 158 7.98 -4.73 -7.52
N ARG A 159 9.23 -4.78 -7.99
CA ARG A 159 10.40 -4.82 -7.10
C ARG A 159 10.37 -3.66 -6.09
N ASN A 160 10.15 -2.44 -6.59
CA ASN A 160 10.15 -1.26 -5.74
C ASN A 160 8.97 -1.27 -4.74
N SER A 161 7.78 -1.68 -5.17
CA SER A 161 6.62 -1.86 -4.27
C SER A 161 6.92 -2.91 -3.20
N LEU A 162 7.43 -4.08 -3.57
CA LEU A 162 7.74 -5.16 -2.64
C LEU A 162 8.77 -4.73 -1.59
N VAL A 163 9.86 -4.08 -2.02
CA VAL A 163 10.89 -3.58 -1.09
C VAL A 163 10.30 -2.53 -0.16
N SER A 164 9.49 -1.62 -0.68
CA SER A 164 8.84 -0.58 0.12
C SER A 164 7.84 -1.19 1.11
N ASP A 165 7.04 -2.16 0.69
CA ASP A 165 6.05 -2.82 1.55
C ASP A 165 6.73 -3.59 2.69
N LEU A 166 7.83 -4.28 2.43
CA LEU A 166 8.61 -4.95 3.46
C LEU A 166 9.25 -3.96 4.44
N LEU A 167 9.82 -2.86 3.94
CA LEU A 167 10.43 -1.83 4.77
C LEU A 167 9.38 -1.14 5.67
N PHE A 168 8.33 -0.60 5.08
CA PHE A 168 7.32 0.13 5.83
C PHE A 168 6.43 -0.78 6.66
N GLY A 169 6.15 -2.01 6.21
CA GLY A 169 5.48 -3.03 7.00
C GLY A 169 6.27 -3.39 8.26
N SER A 170 7.58 -3.58 8.13
CA SER A 170 8.47 -3.83 9.28
C SER A 170 8.48 -2.65 10.25
N LEU A 171 8.57 -1.41 9.73
CA LEU A 171 8.52 -0.19 10.54
C LEU A 171 7.21 -0.07 11.31
N LEU A 172 6.07 -0.27 10.64
CA LEU A 172 4.73 -0.19 11.25
C LEU A 172 4.53 -1.28 12.30
N LEU A 173 5.03 -2.48 12.05
CA LEU A 173 5.01 -3.57 13.02
C LEU A 173 5.88 -3.26 14.25
N ALA A 174 7.09 -2.73 14.05
CA ALA A 174 7.97 -2.33 15.16
C ALA A 174 7.33 -1.24 16.02
N VAL A 175 6.72 -0.23 15.39
CA VAL A 175 5.97 0.82 16.09
C VAL A 175 4.82 0.21 16.90
N ARG A 176 4.06 -0.73 16.35
CA ARG A 176 2.99 -1.41 17.07
C ARG A 176 3.48 -2.15 18.31
N VAL A 177 4.59 -2.88 18.19
CA VAL A 177 5.22 -3.59 19.31
C VAL A 177 5.69 -2.63 20.41
N LEU A 178 6.35 -1.53 20.03
CA LEU A 178 6.81 -0.52 20.99
C LEU A 178 5.66 0.12 21.76
N VAL A 179 4.55 0.44 21.08
CA VAL A 179 3.34 0.97 21.72
C VAL A 179 2.76 -0.03 22.72
N GLN A 180 2.66 -1.31 22.35
CA GLN A 180 2.15 -2.36 23.25
C GLN A 180 3.03 -2.53 24.51
N VAL A 181 4.36 -2.55 24.34
CA VAL A 181 5.30 -2.63 25.48
C VAL A 181 5.15 -1.43 26.40
N GLY A 182 4.97 -0.23 25.85
CA GLY A 182 4.74 0.99 26.64
C GLY A 182 3.43 0.93 27.45
N GLU A 183 2.34 0.45 26.85
CA GLU A 183 1.05 0.28 27.53
C GLU A 183 1.16 -0.74 28.69
N LEU A 184 1.86 -1.86 28.47
CA LEU A 184 2.07 -2.89 29.49
C LEU A 184 2.93 -2.40 30.67
N ARG A 185 3.93 -1.55 30.42
CA ARG A 185 4.74 -0.93 31.50
C ARG A 185 3.89 0.01 32.36
N GLN A 186 3.11 0.91 31.71
CA GLN A 186 2.24 1.82 32.46
C GLN A 186 1.19 1.09 33.28
N ALA A 187 0.63 -0.02 32.78
CA ALA A 187 -0.33 -0.83 33.50
C ALA A 187 0.28 -1.60 34.71
N ARG A 188 1.60 -1.78 34.75
CA ARG A 188 2.30 -2.39 35.89
C ARG A 188 2.68 -1.39 36.99
N GLU A 189 2.77 -0.12 36.64
CA GLU A 189 3.17 0.97 37.53
C GLU A 189 1.95 1.66 38.18
N ALA A 190 0.73 1.39 37.69
CA ALA A 190 -0.54 1.89 38.20
C ALA A 190 -1.22 0.91 39.16
#